data_3304f2722f18a7fe1d49ba96ec6208aa
#
_entry.id   3304f2722f18a7fe1d49ba96ec6208aa
#
_cell.length_a   1.000
_cell.length_b   1.000
_cell.length_c   1.000
_cell.angle_alpha   90.00
_cell.angle_beta   90.00
_cell.angle_gamma   90.00
#
_symmetry.space_group_name_H-M   'P 1'
#
loop_
_entity.id
_entity.type
_entity.pdbx_description
1 polymer ?
#
loop_
_entity_poly.entity_id
_entity_poly.type
_entity_poly.pdbx_seq_one_letter_code
_entity_poly.pdbx_strand_id
1 'polypeptide(L)' 'MTLNEAEIGREYIVSDIETDGDEDMKSFLFSLGCYSGETITVVDKKRNLVVAIKDARYNIDPELADAIKI' A
#
# COMPACT_ATOMS: atom_id res chain seq x y z
N MET A 1 10.21 1.61 -6.82
CA MET A 1 10.21 1.52 -5.36
C MET A 1 8.87 1.01 -4.89
N THR A 2 8.85 0.14 -3.90
CA THR A 2 7.61 -0.38 -3.35
C THR A 2 7.34 0.21 -1.98
N LEU A 3 6.13 -0.02 -1.48
CA LEU A 3 5.73 0.51 -0.17
C LEU A 3 6.59 -0.06 0.97
N ASN A 4 7.19 -1.24 0.79
CA ASN A 4 8.12 -1.80 1.78
C ASN A 4 9.34 -0.91 2.01
N GLU A 5 9.68 -0.05 1.06
CA GLU A 5 10.82 0.85 1.12
C GLU A 5 10.45 2.25 1.60
N ALA A 6 9.17 2.50 1.87
CA ALA A 6 8.69 3.82 2.27
C ALA A 6 9.20 4.18 3.67
N GLU A 7 9.47 5.46 3.87
CA GLU A 7 9.80 5.99 5.20
C GLU A 7 8.53 6.17 6.02
N ILE A 8 8.58 5.78 7.29
CA ILE A 8 7.44 5.93 8.20
C ILE A 8 7.09 7.40 8.36
N GLY A 9 5.81 7.72 8.22
CA GLY A 9 5.30 9.08 8.42
C GLY A 9 5.34 9.97 7.19
N ARG A 10 6.00 9.53 6.12
CA ARG A 10 6.08 10.31 4.88
C ARG A 10 4.94 9.92 3.93
N GLU A 11 4.33 10.90 3.30
CA GLU A 11 3.31 10.66 2.28
C GLU A 11 3.93 10.32 0.94
N TYR A 12 3.33 9.35 0.25
CA TYR A 12 3.71 8.97 -1.12
C TYR A 12 2.47 8.92 -1.98
N ILE A 13 2.68 9.10 -3.29
CA ILE A 13 1.62 8.89 -4.27
C ILE A 13 1.80 7.49 -4.85
N VAL A 14 0.74 6.70 -4.84
CA VAL A 14 0.76 5.38 -5.48
C VAL A 14 0.93 5.58 -6.99
N SER A 15 1.96 4.99 -7.57
CA SER A 15 2.21 5.08 -9.00
C SER A 15 1.55 3.93 -9.77
N ASP A 16 1.49 2.75 -9.18
CA ASP A 16 0.90 1.59 -9.82
C ASP A 16 0.65 0.48 -8.80
N ILE A 17 -0.20 -0.47 -9.16
CA ILE A 17 -0.44 -1.69 -8.39
C ILE A 17 -0.09 -2.87 -9.30
N GLU A 18 0.91 -3.66 -8.89
CA GLU A 18 1.39 -4.80 -9.66
C GLU A 18 1.26 -6.08 -8.83
N THR A 19 0.31 -6.91 -9.19
CA THR A 19 -0.03 -8.13 -8.43
C THR A 19 0.31 -9.41 -9.19
N ASP A 20 1.07 -9.32 -10.27
CA ASP A 20 1.46 -10.47 -11.11
C ASP A 20 0.26 -11.33 -11.55
N GLY A 21 -0.84 -10.66 -11.92
CA GLY A 21 -2.05 -11.34 -12.38
C GLY A 21 -2.96 -11.84 -11.28
N ASP A 22 -2.64 -11.58 -10.02
CA ASP A 22 -3.51 -11.93 -8.90
C ASP A 22 -4.63 -10.89 -8.78
N GLU A 23 -5.77 -11.20 -9.41
CA GLU A 23 -6.91 -10.28 -9.45
C GLU A 23 -7.59 -10.12 -8.08
N ASP A 24 -7.55 -11.13 -7.24
CA ASP A 24 -8.12 -11.05 -5.90
C ASP A 24 -7.32 -10.07 -5.03
N MET A 25 -6.00 -10.14 -5.10
CA MET A 25 -5.12 -9.21 -4.41
C MET A 25 -5.35 -7.78 -4.89
N LYS A 26 -5.46 -7.60 -6.21
CA LYS A 26 -5.70 -6.30 -6.81
C LYS A 26 -7.04 -5.72 -6.36
N SER A 27 -8.10 -6.53 -6.39
CA SER A 27 -9.42 -6.11 -5.92
C SER A 27 -9.42 -5.75 -4.45
N PHE A 28 -8.69 -6.51 -3.64
CA PHE A 28 -8.57 -6.21 -2.22
C PHE A 28 -7.93 -4.85 -2.00
N LEU A 29 -6.80 -4.57 -2.65
CA LEU A 29 -6.13 -3.29 -2.53
C LEU A 29 -7.03 -2.15 -3.01
N PHE A 30 -7.73 -2.33 -4.10
CA PHE A 30 -8.67 -1.33 -4.61
C PHE A 30 -9.80 -1.07 -3.61
N SER A 31 -10.26 -2.10 -2.90
CA SER A 31 -11.32 -1.93 -1.89
C SER A 31 -10.87 -1.08 -0.71
N LEU A 32 -9.58 -0.99 -0.45
CA LEU A 32 -9.02 -0.11 0.58
C LEU A 32 -8.86 1.33 0.09
N GLY A 33 -9.09 1.58 -1.19
CA GLY A 33 -8.81 2.87 -1.80
C GLY A 33 -7.37 3.01 -2.26
N CYS A 34 -6.64 1.89 -2.37
CA CYS A 34 -5.25 1.88 -2.78
C CYS A 34 -5.16 1.67 -4.29
N TYR A 35 -4.97 2.74 -5.04
CA TYR A 35 -4.84 2.71 -6.49
C TYR A 35 -4.03 3.91 -6.97
N SER A 36 -3.60 3.85 -8.22
CA SER A 36 -2.75 4.87 -8.82
C SER A 36 -3.33 6.28 -8.63
N GLY A 37 -2.50 7.18 -8.15
CA GLY A 37 -2.87 8.57 -7.90
C GLY A 37 -3.28 8.86 -6.46
N GLU A 38 -3.55 7.85 -5.66
CA GLU A 38 -3.92 8.05 -4.26
C GLU A 38 -2.69 8.27 -3.37
N THR A 39 -2.88 9.03 -2.31
CA THR A 39 -1.86 9.26 -1.29
C THR A 39 -1.88 8.14 -0.27
N ILE A 40 -0.71 7.65 0.09
CA ILE A 40 -0.55 6.60 1.08
C ILE A 40 0.60 6.94 2.03
N THR A 41 0.43 6.64 3.30
CA THR A 41 1.45 6.84 4.32
C THR A 41 1.62 5.56 5.13
N VAL A 42 2.86 5.14 5.34
CA VAL A 42 3.16 4.04 6.26
C VAL A 42 3.30 4.65 7.65
N VAL A 43 2.43 4.26 8.58
CA VAL A 43 2.45 4.82 9.94
C VAL A 43 3.23 3.94 10.92
N ASP A 44 3.41 2.67 10.60
CA ASP A 44 4.22 1.77 11.40
C ASP A 44 4.71 0.60 10.54
N LYS A 45 5.87 0.07 10.89
CA LYS A 45 6.45 -1.11 10.26
C LYS A 45 6.95 -2.04 11.34
N LYS A 46 6.37 -3.22 11.40
CA LYS A 46 6.87 -4.31 12.24
C LYS A 46 6.91 -5.54 11.35
N ARG A 47 6.24 -6.61 11.76
CA ARG A 47 6.08 -7.77 10.90
C ARG A 47 5.23 -7.43 9.69
N ASN A 48 4.18 -6.65 9.91
CA ASN A 48 3.33 -6.10 8.87
C ASN A 48 3.47 -4.57 8.85
N LEU A 49 2.85 -3.93 7.86
CA LEU A 49 2.82 -2.48 7.75
C LEU A 49 1.43 -1.97 8.12
N VAL A 50 1.37 -0.92 8.92
CA VAL A 50 0.14 -0.17 9.12
C VAL A 50 0.18 1.01 8.17
N VAL A 51 -0.83 1.11 7.29
CA VAL A 51 -0.89 2.16 6.27
C VAL A 51 -2.11 3.02 6.47
N ALA A 52 -1.98 4.30 6.19
CA ALA A 52 -3.08 5.25 6.19
C ALA A 52 -3.42 5.59 4.75
N ILE A 53 -4.69 5.37 4.37
CA ILE A 53 -5.22 5.70 3.06
C ILE A 53 -6.52 6.44 3.32
N LYS A 54 -6.62 7.69 2.81
CA LYS A 54 -7.76 8.55 3.10
C LYS A 54 -7.89 8.71 4.63
N ASP A 55 -9.06 8.46 5.19
CA ASP A 55 -9.30 8.61 6.63
C ASP A 55 -9.25 7.29 7.39
N ALA A 56 -8.69 6.24 6.79
CA ALA A 56 -8.69 4.91 7.39
C ALA A 56 -7.26 4.35 7.47
N ARG A 57 -7.07 3.43 8.41
CA ARG A 57 -5.81 2.72 8.58
C ARG A 57 -6.04 1.22 8.39
N TYR A 58 -5.06 0.58 7.76
CA TYR A 58 -5.14 -0.84 7.45
C TYR A 58 -3.82 -1.51 7.79
N ASN A 59 -3.90 -2.76 8.22
CA ASN A 59 -2.74 -3.60 8.45
C ASN A 59 -2.56 -4.48 7.22
N ILE A 60 -1.43 -4.35 6.54
CA ILE A 60 -1.15 -5.15 5.36
C ILE A 60 0.17 -5.90 5.54
N ASP A 61 0.27 -7.08 4.93
CA ASP A 61 1.50 -7.85 4.99
C ASP A 61 2.53 -7.34 3.96
N PRO A 62 3.80 -7.75 4.08
CA PRO A 62 4.83 -7.31 3.15
C PRO A 62 4.60 -7.71 1.70
N GLU A 63 3.87 -8.80 1.45
CA GLU A 63 3.54 -9.23 0.09
C GLU A 63 2.58 -8.24 -0.57
N LEU A 64 1.56 -7.80 0.16
CA LEU A 64 0.65 -6.75 -0.32
C LEU A 64 1.40 -5.44 -0.54
N ALA A 65 2.27 -5.08 0.41
CA ALA A 65 3.05 -3.84 0.30
C ALA A 65 3.98 -3.86 -0.92
N ASP A 66 4.51 -5.04 -1.28
CA ASP A 66 5.38 -5.18 -2.43
C ASP A 66 4.65 -4.94 -3.76
N ALA A 67 3.35 -5.16 -3.78
CA ALA A 67 2.52 -4.91 -4.96
C ALA A 67 2.22 -3.42 -5.16
N ILE A 68 2.42 -2.59 -4.15
CA ILE A 68 2.14 -1.16 -4.21
C ILE A 68 3.40 -0.42 -4.61
N LYS A 69 3.39 0.14 -5.82
CA LYS A 69 4.52 0.92 -6.34
C LYS A 69 4.34 2.40 -6.00
N ILE A 70 5.40 2.99 -5.52
CA ILE A 70 5.39 4.41 -5.12
C ILE A 70 6.52 5.19 -5.76
#